data_0b8813fcf6c6a55496d37d57f5a0a308
#
_entry.id   0b8813fcf6c6a55496d37d57f5a0a308
#
_cell.length_a   1.000
_cell.length_b   1.000
_cell.length_c   1.000
_cell.angle_alpha   90.00
_cell.angle_beta   90.00
_cell.angle_gamma   90.00
#
_symmetry.space_group_name_H-M   'P 1'
#
loop_
_entity.id
_entity.type
_entity.pdbx_description
1 polymer ?
#
loop_
_entity_poly.entity_id
_entity_poly.type
_entity_poly.pdbx_seq_one_letter_code
_entity_poly.pdbx_strand_id
1 'polypeptide(L)'
;ANWSIGTRYVANDIVKYGGIVYKCVTGHTSADNITLGLEEDQAKWEVQIEGIEYVTKTDTNTGLTSGAWQEEYRYKKNDIVKRGGNLMKCLVGHTSTAGDAGFNTDYAASKWTTFLPGSEYENLWSDSIYYQPGDLVLYGGYIYKAVTFNTGLKPSQYTTDWNVTFEGYKFRGDWNNLGSEDSASNIDYKTGDFVRLSGSLYIAIQDSTNLQPGEWPTYWEKVIDGRQFRDSWQDGTEYYLGDIVTWAGTAYRCIKYHTSTASASRPDLDVEQPDNDYWTVMILGNRTNKLAVKGDLKTFEDQDSTA
;
A
#
# COMPACT_ATOMS: atom_id res chain seq x y z
N ALA A 1 -8.56 -30.06 39.14
CA ALA A 1 -7.30 -29.36 39.38
C ALA A 1 -6.54 -29.17 38.05
N ASN A 2 -5.58 -28.27 38.00
CA ASN A 2 -4.63 -28.20 36.88
C ASN A 2 -3.57 -29.30 37.04
N TRP A 3 -3.12 -29.85 35.91
CA TRP A 3 -1.97 -30.74 35.89
C TRP A 3 -0.70 -29.97 36.32
N SER A 4 0.16 -30.66 37.09
CA SER A 4 1.43 -30.09 37.55
C SER A 4 2.55 -31.11 37.41
N ILE A 5 3.76 -30.65 37.18
CA ILE A 5 4.98 -31.46 37.11
C ILE A 5 5.29 -32.08 38.47
N GLY A 6 5.93 -33.26 38.50
CA GLY A 6 6.38 -33.94 39.72
C GLY A 6 5.26 -34.30 40.70
N THR A 7 4.00 -34.28 40.27
CA THR A 7 2.84 -34.53 41.14
C THR A 7 2.39 -35.98 41.04
N ARG A 8 2.07 -36.59 42.20
CA ARG A 8 1.51 -37.93 42.26
C ARG A 8 0.04 -37.94 41.91
N TYR A 9 -0.33 -38.64 40.86
CA TYR A 9 -1.71 -38.87 40.43
C TYR A 9 -2.10 -40.34 40.63
N VAL A 10 -3.37 -40.57 40.95
CA VAL A 10 -3.93 -41.90 41.07
C VAL A 10 -5.00 -42.14 40.00
N ALA A 11 -5.33 -43.37 39.71
CA ALA A 11 -6.36 -43.70 38.74
C ALA A 11 -7.68 -42.98 39.09
N ASN A 12 -8.34 -42.41 38.07
CA ASN A 12 -9.54 -41.59 38.14
C ASN A 12 -9.32 -40.10 38.56
N ASP A 13 -8.11 -39.66 38.85
CA ASP A 13 -7.88 -38.23 39.02
C ASP A 13 -8.20 -37.48 37.74
N ILE A 14 -8.84 -36.34 37.91
CA ILE A 14 -9.23 -35.42 36.79
C ILE A 14 -8.39 -34.17 36.86
N VAL A 15 -7.72 -33.85 35.74
CA VAL A 15 -6.89 -32.67 35.61
C VAL A 15 -7.24 -31.88 34.34
N LYS A 16 -6.99 -30.58 34.36
CA LYS A 16 -7.01 -29.71 33.17
C LYS A 16 -5.56 -29.43 32.74
N TYR A 17 -5.28 -29.60 31.45
CA TYR A 17 -4.00 -29.27 30.85
C TYR A 17 -4.23 -28.74 29.44
N GLY A 18 -3.84 -27.49 29.17
CA GLY A 18 -4.34 -26.75 28.01
C GLY A 18 -5.86 -26.60 28.11
N GLY A 19 -6.58 -26.49 27.03
CA GLY A 19 -8.05 -26.49 27.06
C GLY A 19 -8.69 -27.85 27.37
N ILE A 20 -7.92 -28.92 27.59
CA ILE A 20 -8.38 -30.30 27.62
C ILE A 20 -8.48 -30.80 29.08
N VAL A 21 -9.53 -31.55 29.38
CA VAL A 21 -9.68 -32.27 30.64
C VAL A 21 -9.29 -33.73 30.43
N TYR A 22 -8.36 -34.22 31.29
CA TYR A 22 -7.83 -35.57 31.28
C TYR A 22 -8.20 -36.32 32.53
N LYS A 23 -8.36 -37.63 32.38
CA LYS A 23 -8.52 -38.59 33.48
C LYS A 23 -7.28 -39.46 33.55
N CYS A 24 -6.70 -39.59 34.73
CA CYS A 24 -5.62 -40.53 34.98
C CYS A 24 -6.15 -41.98 34.89
N VAL A 25 -5.59 -42.75 33.98
CA VAL A 25 -5.94 -44.19 33.85
C VAL A 25 -4.97 -45.11 34.59
N THR A 26 -3.72 -44.67 34.75
CA THR A 26 -2.70 -45.42 35.48
C THR A 26 -2.00 -44.51 36.48
N GLY A 27 -2.07 -44.88 37.77
CA GLY A 27 -1.44 -44.10 38.84
C GLY A 27 0.07 -43.97 38.64
N HIS A 28 0.57 -42.71 38.67
CA HIS A 28 1.98 -42.39 38.44
C HIS A 28 2.36 -41.05 39.09
N THR A 29 3.63 -40.78 39.15
CA THR A 29 4.11 -39.41 39.36
C THR A 29 4.35 -38.79 38.00
N SER A 30 3.75 -37.63 37.74
CA SER A 30 3.94 -36.92 36.46
C SER A 30 5.42 -36.59 36.27
N ALA A 31 5.84 -36.56 35.00
CA ALA A 31 7.18 -36.17 34.63
C ALA A 31 7.52 -34.78 35.18
N ASP A 32 8.77 -34.58 35.55
CA ASP A 32 9.29 -33.31 36.04
C ASP A 32 9.87 -32.44 34.92
N ASN A 33 9.72 -32.86 33.66
CA ASN A 33 10.21 -32.18 32.49
C ASN A 33 9.20 -31.13 32.03
N ILE A 34 9.45 -29.87 32.35
CA ILE A 34 8.64 -28.73 31.95
C ILE A 34 8.56 -28.55 30.42
N THR A 35 9.53 -29.08 29.69
CA THR A 35 9.59 -28.95 28.23
C THR A 35 8.58 -29.84 27.52
N LEU A 36 8.30 -31.02 28.03
CA LEU A 36 7.41 -32.00 27.43
C LEU A 36 5.99 -32.00 28.03
N GLY A 37 5.86 -31.64 29.31
CA GLY A 37 4.56 -31.53 29.97
C GLY A 37 3.82 -32.85 30.08
N LEU A 38 2.48 -32.84 30.08
CA LEU A 38 1.62 -34.02 30.16
C LEU A 38 1.85 -34.98 28.98
N GLU A 39 2.31 -34.48 27.85
CA GLU A 39 2.55 -35.27 26.64
C GLU A 39 3.62 -36.35 26.85
N GLU A 40 4.53 -36.19 27.81
CA GLU A 40 5.52 -37.22 28.15
C GLU A 40 4.86 -38.47 28.77
N ASP A 41 3.81 -38.24 29.54
CA ASP A 41 3.04 -39.29 30.20
C ASP A 41 1.70 -39.60 29.52
N GLN A 42 1.51 -39.23 28.27
CA GLN A 42 0.23 -39.25 27.57
C GLN A 42 -0.47 -40.61 27.63
N ALA A 43 0.28 -41.71 27.60
CA ALA A 43 -0.28 -43.05 27.70
C ALA A 43 -0.98 -43.36 29.05
N LYS A 44 -0.75 -42.55 30.08
CA LYS A 44 -1.34 -42.69 31.42
C LYS A 44 -2.59 -41.85 31.60
N TRP A 45 -2.96 -41.08 30.54
CA TRP A 45 -4.08 -40.16 30.55
C TRP A 45 -5.08 -40.48 29.46
N GLU A 46 -6.36 -40.33 29.75
CA GLU A 46 -7.47 -40.43 28.82
C GLU A 46 -8.15 -39.05 28.70
N VAL A 47 -8.39 -38.60 27.46
CA VAL A 47 -9.16 -37.38 27.25
C VAL A 47 -10.61 -37.59 27.62
N GLN A 48 -11.13 -36.79 28.55
CA GLN A 48 -12.52 -36.80 28.96
C GLN A 48 -13.34 -35.71 28.26
N ILE A 49 -12.77 -34.52 28.15
CA ILE A 49 -13.41 -33.37 27.50
C ILE A 49 -12.34 -32.68 26.66
N GLU A 50 -12.61 -32.59 25.36
CA GLU A 50 -11.83 -31.69 24.48
C GLU A 50 -12.37 -30.27 24.57
N GLY A 51 -11.48 -29.32 24.74
CA GLY A 51 -11.78 -27.89 24.77
C GLY A 51 -10.59 -27.09 24.27
N ILE A 52 -10.71 -25.80 24.30
CA ILE A 52 -9.67 -24.84 23.92
C ILE A 52 -9.37 -23.92 25.11
N GLU A 53 -8.16 -23.37 25.14
CA GLU A 53 -7.76 -22.36 26.12
C GLU A 53 -7.15 -21.14 25.37
N TYR A 54 -7.73 -19.96 25.55
CA TYR A 54 -7.13 -18.74 25.05
C TYR A 54 -6.01 -18.33 26.01
N VAL A 55 -4.78 -18.42 25.52
CA VAL A 55 -3.59 -18.12 26.31
C VAL A 55 -3.37 -16.61 26.33
N THR A 56 -3.32 -16.06 27.53
CA THR A 56 -2.99 -14.65 27.74
C THR A 56 -1.76 -14.54 28.65
N LYS A 57 -0.92 -13.57 28.35
CA LYS A 57 0.22 -13.21 29.21
C LYS A 57 0.19 -11.72 29.48
N THR A 58 0.45 -11.36 30.71
CA THR A 58 0.60 -9.98 31.13
C THR A 58 2.08 -9.58 31.03
N ASP A 59 2.36 -8.54 30.24
CA ASP A 59 3.68 -7.93 30.20
C ASP A 59 3.99 -7.30 31.58
N THR A 60 5.08 -7.72 32.18
CA THR A 60 5.47 -7.26 33.53
C THR A 60 5.90 -5.78 33.57
N ASN A 61 6.31 -5.21 32.44
CA ASN A 61 6.77 -3.83 32.34
C ASN A 61 5.62 -2.86 32.10
N THR A 62 4.66 -3.27 31.27
CA THR A 62 3.53 -2.40 30.87
C THR A 62 2.23 -2.72 31.61
N GLY A 63 2.13 -3.88 32.25
CA GLY A 63 0.91 -4.39 32.87
C GLY A 63 -0.19 -4.77 31.88
N LEU A 64 0.08 -4.72 30.58
CA LEU A 64 -0.89 -5.08 29.53
C LEU A 64 -0.97 -6.58 29.34
N THR A 65 -2.18 -7.10 29.29
CA THR A 65 -2.42 -8.53 29.01
C THR A 65 -2.68 -8.70 27.52
N SER A 66 -1.91 -9.59 26.87
CA SER A 66 -2.01 -9.89 25.45
C SER A 66 -2.20 -11.39 25.24
N GLY A 67 -3.03 -11.74 24.27
CA GLY A 67 -3.15 -13.11 23.76
C GLY A 67 -2.23 -13.40 22.57
N ALA A 68 -1.28 -12.51 22.28
CA ALA A 68 -0.35 -12.68 21.18
C ALA A 68 0.59 -13.89 21.41
N TRP A 69 0.93 -14.56 20.30
CA TRP A 69 1.96 -15.59 20.32
C TRP A 69 3.29 -15.03 20.84
N GLN A 70 4.05 -15.85 21.52
CA GLN A 70 5.34 -15.52 22.08
C GLN A 70 6.36 -16.59 21.73
N GLU A 71 7.59 -16.17 21.49
CA GLU A 71 8.75 -17.04 21.34
C GLU A 71 9.14 -17.68 22.68
N GLU A 72 9.84 -18.82 22.62
CA GLU A 72 10.37 -19.55 23.79
C GLU A 72 9.32 -19.86 24.88
N TYR A 73 8.03 -19.84 24.52
CA TYR A 73 6.93 -20.12 25.42
C TYR A 73 6.41 -21.54 25.23
N ARG A 74 6.10 -22.25 26.34
CA ARG A 74 5.52 -23.60 26.30
C ARG A 74 4.03 -23.53 26.01
N TYR A 75 3.66 -23.91 24.77
CA TYR A 75 2.27 -24.09 24.36
C TYR A 75 1.83 -25.54 24.52
N LYS A 76 0.57 -25.70 24.84
CA LYS A 76 -0.09 -27.00 25.00
C LYS A 76 -1.03 -27.26 23.84
N LYS A 77 -1.34 -28.52 23.58
CA LYS A 77 -2.37 -28.86 22.59
C LYS A 77 -3.67 -28.12 22.91
N ASN A 78 -4.33 -27.57 21.89
CA ASN A 78 -5.56 -26.78 21.95
C ASN A 78 -5.42 -25.39 22.61
N ASP A 79 -4.23 -24.92 22.89
CA ASP A 79 -4.01 -23.49 23.20
C ASP A 79 -4.35 -22.63 21.98
N ILE A 80 -5.02 -21.51 22.20
CA ILE A 80 -5.35 -20.51 21.20
C ILE A 80 -4.55 -19.24 21.48
N VAL A 81 -3.91 -18.71 20.45
CA VAL A 81 -3.16 -17.44 20.50
C VAL A 81 -3.54 -16.56 19.33
N LYS A 82 -3.31 -15.27 19.47
CA LYS A 82 -3.42 -14.29 18.37
C LYS A 82 -2.09 -14.20 17.62
N ARG A 83 -2.14 -14.25 16.29
CA ARG A 83 -1.00 -14.00 15.41
C ARG A 83 -1.45 -13.41 14.08
N GLY A 84 -0.97 -12.19 13.73
CA GLY A 84 -1.33 -11.51 12.49
C GLY A 84 -2.85 -11.38 12.30
N GLY A 85 -3.58 -10.86 13.28
CA GLY A 85 -5.04 -10.79 13.23
C GLY A 85 -5.79 -12.13 13.33
N ASN A 86 -5.12 -13.27 13.09
CA ASN A 86 -5.71 -14.59 13.17
C ASN A 86 -5.67 -15.15 14.60
N LEU A 87 -6.66 -15.98 14.97
CA LEU A 87 -6.55 -16.87 16.10
C LEU A 87 -5.97 -18.20 15.62
N MET A 88 -4.86 -18.60 16.23
CA MET A 88 -4.12 -19.80 15.90
C MET A 88 -4.30 -20.86 16.99
N LYS A 89 -4.52 -22.11 16.59
CA LYS A 89 -4.68 -23.24 17.49
C LYS A 89 -3.43 -24.09 17.47
N CYS A 90 -2.88 -24.37 18.66
CA CYS A 90 -1.78 -25.30 18.84
C CYS A 90 -2.28 -26.75 18.65
N LEU A 91 -1.69 -27.45 17.68
CA LEU A 91 -2.00 -28.85 17.38
C LEU A 91 -1.17 -29.83 18.20
N VAL A 92 0.08 -29.47 18.47
CA VAL A 92 1.05 -30.30 19.17
C VAL A 92 1.73 -29.45 20.24
N GLY A 93 1.70 -29.92 21.49
CA GLY A 93 2.38 -29.26 22.61
C GLY A 93 3.89 -29.11 22.33
N HIS A 94 4.40 -27.89 22.41
CA HIS A 94 5.81 -27.57 22.11
C HIS A 94 6.25 -26.29 22.79
N THR A 95 7.56 -26.10 22.91
CA THR A 95 8.12 -24.76 23.17
C THR A 95 8.32 -24.07 21.84
N SER A 96 7.78 -22.86 21.71
CA SER A 96 7.85 -22.09 20.47
C SER A 96 9.28 -21.70 20.11
N THR A 97 9.56 -21.68 18.82
CA THR A 97 10.87 -21.35 18.27
C THR A 97 11.16 -19.86 18.50
N ALA A 98 12.41 -19.53 18.84
CA ALA A 98 12.87 -18.16 19.07
C ALA A 98 12.92 -17.35 17.75
N GLY A 99 12.84 -16.02 17.87
CA GLY A 99 12.99 -15.04 16.81
C GLY A 99 11.70 -14.75 16.04
N ASP A 100 11.72 -13.67 15.26
CA ASP A 100 10.54 -13.15 14.52
C ASP A 100 9.93 -14.19 13.56
N ALA A 101 10.78 -15.01 12.93
CA ALA A 101 10.36 -16.09 12.05
C ALA A 101 9.99 -17.39 12.80
N GLY A 102 10.10 -17.42 14.13
CA GLY A 102 9.89 -18.62 14.94
C GLY A 102 8.50 -19.22 14.77
N PHE A 103 7.46 -18.37 14.75
CA PHE A 103 6.11 -18.83 14.49
C PHE A 103 5.98 -19.52 13.13
N ASN A 104 6.58 -18.95 12.06
CA ASN A 104 6.52 -19.54 10.73
C ASN A 104 7.20 -20.92 10.69
N THR A 105 8.31 -21.07 11.39
CA THR A 105 9.00 -22.36 11.55
C THR A 105 8.08 -23.41 12.20
N ASP A 106 7.42 -23.03 13.29
CA ASP A 106 6.49 -23.91 14.00
C ASP A 106 5.21 -24.20 13.19
N TYR A 107 4.73 -23.22 12.44
CA TYR A 107 3.59 -23.37 11.54
C TYR A 107 3.91 -24.32 10.37
N ALA A 108 5.07 -24.14 9.72
CA ALA A 108 5.55 -25.04 8.66
C ALA A 108 5.76 -26.47 9.15
N ALA A 109 6.13 -26.65 10.43
CA ALA A 109 6.23 -27.94 11.09
C ALA A 109 4.85 -28.51 11.55
N SER A 110 3.74 -27.92 11.12
CA SER A 110 2.36 -28.34 11.42
C SER A 110 2.03 -28.34 12.93
N LYS A 111 2.70 -27.50 13.72
CA LYS A 111 2.39 -27.34 15.14
C LYS A 111 1.21 -26.42 15.39
N TRP A 112 0.88 -25.59 14.42
CA TRP A 112 -0.21 -24.63 14.47
C TRP A 112 -1.17 -24.78 13.29
N THR A 113 -2.42 -24.39 13.50
CA THR A 113 -3.42 -24.21 12.44
C THR A 113 -4.23 -22.94 12.69
N THR A 114 -4.76 -22.34 11.64
CA THR A 114 -5.71 -21.22 11.78
C THR A 114 -7.01 -21.75 12.37
N PHE A 115 -7.37 -21.23 13.54
CA PHE A 115 -8.64 -21.54 14.21
C PHE A 115 -9.75 -20.61 13.78
N LEU A 116 -9.46 -19.30 13.74
CA LEU A 116 -10.37 -18.28 13.24
C LEU A 116 -9.55 -17.26 12.43
N PRO A 117 -9.83 -17.14 11.12
CA PRO A 117 -9.15 -16.12 10.31
C PRO A 117 -9.63 -14.73 10.70
N GLY A 118 -8.70 -13.77 10.68
CA GLY A 118 -8.96 -12.39 10.99
C GLY A 118 -8.02 -11.46 10.22
N SER A 119 -7.95 -10.22 10.64
CA SER A 119 -7.06 -9.21 10.04
C SER A 119 -6.58 -8.25 11.12
N GLU A 120 -5.34 -7.79 11.00
CA GLU A 120 -4.72 -6.79 11.88
C GLU A 120 -4.15 -5.65 11.04
N TYR A 121 -4.44 -4.40 11.41
CA TYR A 121 -3.97 -3.25 10.67
C TYR A 121 -2.61 -2.79 11.21
N GLU A 122 -1.57 -2.89 10.36
CA GLU A 122 -0.16 -2.60 10.68
C GLU A 122 0.27 -1.19 10.22
N ASN A 123 -0.66 -0.33 9.83
CA ASN A 123 -0.40 1.01 9.30
C ASN A 123 0.27 1.01 7.91
N LEU A 124 1.28 1.85 7.72
CA LEU A 124 2.00 1.97 6.44
C LEU A 124 2.92 0.76 6.25
N TRP A 125 2.92 0.24 5.02
CA TRP A 125 3.88 -0.78 4.65
C TRP A 125 5.33 -0.27 4.78
N SER A 126 6.20 -1.14 5.25
CA SER A 126 7.65 -0.93 5.35
C SER A 126 8.40 -2.16 4.86
N ASP A 127 9.54 -1.97 4.22
CA ASP A 127 10.42 -3.05 3.73
C ASP A 127 11.16 -3.79 4.85
N SER A 128 11.23 -3.20 6.04
CA SER A 128 11.92 -3.75 7.21
C SER A 128 11.01 -4.54 8.16
N ILE A 129 9.69 -4.48 7.97
CA ILE A 129 8.73 -5.20 8.82
C ILE A 129 8.49 -6.62 8.27
N TYR A 130 8.42 -7.58 9.19
CA TYR A 130 8.02 -8.94 8.89
C TYR A 130 6.49 -9.09 9.00
N TYR A 131 5.84 -9.29 7.87
CA TYR A 131 4.38 -9.42 7.77
C TYR A 131 3.93 -10.88 7.82
N GLN A 132 2.73 -11.07 8.31
CA GLN A 132 2.11 -12.38 8.52
C GLN A 132 0.77 -12.46 7.80
N PRO A 133 0.32 -13.66 7.44
CA PRO A 133 -1.02 -13.84 6.90
C PRO A 133 -2.08 -13.19 7.79
N GLY A 134 -2.87 -12.30 7.23
CA GLY A 134 -3.89 -11.52 7.95
C GLY A 134 -3.53 -10.06 8.22
N ASP A 135 -2.25 -9.67 8.15
CA ASP A 135 -1.85 -8.28 8.33
C ASP A 135 -2.37 -7.41 7.19
N LEU A 136 -2.91 -6.26 7.54
CA LEU A 136 -3.39 -5.24 6.63
C LEU A 136 -2.43 -4.05 6.65
N VAL A 137 -1.98 -3.62 5.48
CA VAL A 137 -1.10 -2.46 5.33
C VAL A 137 -1.65 -1.47 4.33
N LEU A 138 -1.39 -0.19 4.58
CA LEU A 138 -1.64 0.87 3.61
C LEU A 138 -0.37 1.05 2.75
N TYR A 139 -0.51 0.89 1.45
CA TYR A 139 0.55 1.14 0.48
C TYR A 139 -0.01 1.90 -0.72
N GLY A 140 0.52 3.10 -1.00
CA GLY A 140 -0.12 4.02 -1.94
C GLY A 140 -1.50 4.45 -1.43
N GLY A 141 -2.51 4.35 -2.29
CA GLY A 141 -3.92 4.57 -1.91
C GLY A 141 -4.64 3.32 -1.43
N TYR A 142 -4.02 2.14 -1.52
CA TYR A 142 -4.68 0.85 -1.33
C TYR A 142 -4.36 0.21 0.02
N ILE A 143 -5.30 -0.57 0.55
CA ILE A 143 -5.06 -1.46 1.69
C ILE A 143 -4.89 -2.88 1.15
N TYR A 144 -3.74 -3.46 1.49
CA TYR A 144 -3.36 -4.82 1.12
C TYR A 144 -3.40 -5.73 2.33
N LYS A 145 -3.75 -6.98 2.11
CA LYS A 145 -3.71 -8.06 3.11
C LYS A 145 -2.59 -9.03 2.76
N ALA A 146 -1.70 -9.27 3.69
CA ALA A 146 -0.71 -10.34 3.56
C ALA A 146 -1.40 -11.71 3.52
N VAL A 147 -1.04 -12.54 2.57
CA VAL A 147 -1.52 -13.94 2.42
C VAL A 147 -0.44 -14.95 2.75
N THR A 148 0.83 -14.54 2.64
CA THR A 148 1.99 -15.32 3.05
C THR A 148 2.83 -14.55 4.06
N PHE A 149 3.74 -15.26 4.75
CA PHE A 149 4.79 -14.62 5.55
C PHE A 149 5.80 -13.96 4.62
N ASN A 150 6.05 -12.68 4.80
CA ASN A 150 6.96 -11.96 3.93
C ASN A 150 7.65 -10.76 4.61
N THR A 151 8.77 -10.32 4.05
CA THR A 151 9.49 -9.11 4.41
C THR A 151 10.04 -8.47 3.14
N GLY A 152 9.96 -7.16 3.00
CA GLY A 152 10.51 -6.42 1.86
C GLY A 152 9.76 -6.60 0.54
N LEU A 153 8.69 -7.42 0.49
CA LEU A 153 7.90 -7.64 -0.73
C LEU A 153 6.86 -6.53 -0.88
N LYS A 154 7.03 -5.65 -1.86
CA LYS A 154 6.11 -4.52 -2.11
C LYS A 154 4.72 -5.02 -2.49
N PRO A 155 3.64 -4.59 -1.80
CA PRO A 155 2.28 -5.09 -2.03
C PRO A 155 1.78 -4.98 -3.48
N SER A 156 2.14 -3.92 -4.19
CA SER A 156 1.72 -3.71 -5.58
C SER A 156 2.43 -4.61 -6.61
N GLN A 157 3.57 -5.21 -6.24
CA GLN A 157 4.40 -6.01 -7.14
C GLN A 157 4.29 -7.52 -6.89
N TYR A 158 4.03 -7.92 -5.65
CA TYR A 158 4.02 -9.33 -5.23
C TYR A 158 2.60 -9.79 -4.92
N THR A 159 1.79 -9.99 -5.99
CA THR A 159 0.37 -10.33 -5.91
C THR A 159 0.09 -11.75 -5.41
N THR A 160 1.09 -12.61 -5.31
CA THR A 160 0.99 -13.92 -4.67
C THR A 160 1.06 -13.84 -3.15
N ASP A 161 1.73 -12.79 -2.64
CA ASP A 161 1.98 -12.59 -1.22
C ASP A 161 1.04 -11.55 -0.59
N TRP A 162 0.43 -10.73 -1.45
CA TRP A 162 -0.48 -9.67 -1.05
C TRP A 162 -1.75 -9.67 -1.89
N ASN A 163 -2.89 -9.56 -1.22
CA ASN A 163 -4.17 -9.33 -1.87
C ASN A 163 -4.66 -7.90 -1.60
N VAL A 164 -5.14 -7.23 -2.64
CA VAL A 164 -5.88 -5.97 -2.46
C VAL A 164 -7.16 -6.27 -1.67
N THR A 165 -7.34 -5.57 -0.55
CA THR A 165 -8.53 -5.69 0.30
C THR A 165 -9.46 -4.52 0.09
N PHE A 166 -8.91 -3.31 0.01
CA PHE A 166 -9.65 -2.10 -0.31
C PHE A 166 -8.86 -1.27 -1.29
N GLU A 167 -9.48 -0.95 -2.40
CA GLU A 167 -8.98 0.06 -3.33
C GLU A 167 -9.34 1.44 -2.80
N GLY A 168 -8.38 2.33 -2.79
CA GLY A 168 -8.53 3.68 -2.31
C GLY A 168 -7.63 4.63 -3.08
N TYR A 169 -7.61 5.88 -2.67
CA TYR A 169 -6.89 6.91 -3.40
C TYR A 169 -6.15 7.82 -2.43
N LYS A 170 -4.91 8.16 -2.79
CA LYS A 170 -4.11 9.13 -2.05
C LYS A 170 -3.76 10.32 -2.93
N PHE A 171 -4.33 11.48 -2.64
CA PHE A 171 -3.96 12.70 -3.35
C PHE A 171 -2.58 13.19 -2.89
N ARG A 172 -1.66 13.36 -3.86
CA ARG A 172 -0.26 13.76 -3.64
C ARG A 172 0.02 15.22 -4.02
N GLY A 173 -1.01 15.96 -4.45
CA GLY A 173 -0.85 17.33 -4.94
C GLY A 173 -0.50 17.39 -6.42
N ASP A 174 0.27 18.42 -6.81
CA ASP A 174 0.77 18.54 -8.17
C ASP A 174 1.88 17.51 -8.44
N TRP A 175 1.89 16.96 -9.65
CA TRP A 175 2.96 16.08 -10.07
C TRP A 175 4.29 16.83 -10.03
N ASN A 176 5.31 16.19 -9.51
CA ASN A 176 6.63 16.77 -9.36
C ASN A 176 7.67 15.69 -9.68
N ASN A 177 8.61 16.01 -10.54
CA ASN A 177 9.78 15.18 -10.84
C ASN A 177 10.97 15.46 -9.91
N LEU A 178 10.87 16.56 -9.14
CA LEU A 178 11.85 16.92 -8.12
C LEU A 178 11.41 16.29 -6.80
N GLY A 179 12.30 15.65 -6.09
CA GLY A 179 12.05 15.15 -4.73
C GLY A 179 11.41 16.22 -3.84
N SER A 180 10.77 15.82 -2.75
CA SER A 180 10.24 16.78 -1.77
C SER A 180 11.30 17.82 -1.42
N GLU A 181 10.88 19.03 -1.04
CA GLU A 181 11.75 20.21 -0.82
C GLU A 181 12.99 19.95 0.04
N ASP A 182 13.08 18.82 0.73
CA ASP A 182 14.17 18.45 1.65
C ASP A 182 15.15 17.38 1.12
N SER A 183 14.97 16.83 -0.07
CA SER A 183 15.97 15.90 -0.59
C SER A 183 15.98 15.84 -2.11
N ALA A 184 17.20 15.79 -2.66
CA ALA A 184 17.50 15.52 -4.06
C ALA A 184 17.08 14.09 -4.51
N SER A 185 16.04 13.54 -3.90
CA SER A 185 15.56 12.19 -4.12
C SER A 185 14.35 12.23 -5.03
N ASN A 186 14.36 11.36 -6.01
CA ASN A 186 13.23 11.07 -6.89
C ASN A 186 11.96 10.79 -6.11
N ILE A 187 10.82 11.35 -6.51
CA ILE A 187 9.54 11.00 -5.89
C ILE A 187 9.07 9.66 -6.43
N ASP A 188 8.85 8.72 -5.52
CA ASP A 188 8.19 7.45 -5.82
C ASP A 188 6.67 7.64 -5.70
N TYR A 189 5.99 7.40 -6.81
CA TYR A 189 4.54 7.28 -6.86
C TYR A 189 4.14 5.81 -6.80
N LYS A 190 3.07 5.54 -6.09
CA LYS A 190 2.56 4.20 -5.83
C LYS A 190 1.18 4.02 -6.42
N THR A 191 0.83 2.81 -6.75
CA THR A 191 -0.52 2.46 -7.21
C THR A 191 -1.59 3.08 -6.29
N GLY A 192 -2.56 3.78 -6.87
CA GLY A 192 -3.59 4.52 -6.14
C GLY A 192 -3.22 5.95 -5.74
N ASP A 193 -2.00 6.41 -6.03
CA ASP A 193 -1.66 7.82 -5.87
C ASP A 193 -2.33 8.67 -6.96
N PHE A 194 -2.97 9.77 -6.55
CA PHE A 194 -3.50 10.79 -7.45
C PHE A 194 -2.59 11.99 -7.49
N VAL A 195 -2.36 12.49 -8.69
CA VAL A 195 -1.62 13.74 -8.92
C VAL A 195 -2.36 14.64 -9.91
N ARG A 196 -2.14 15.91 -9.77
CA ARG A 196 -2.61 16.91 -10.75
C ARG A 196 -1.44 17.33 -11.64
N LEU A 197 -1.66 17.34 -12.93
CA LEU A 197 -0.72 17.88 -13.91
C LEU A 197 -1.50 18.68 -14.97
N SER A 198 -1.17 19.97 -15.13
CA SER A 198 -1.77 20.88 -16.12
C SER A 198 -3.30 20.90 -16.07
N GLY A 199 -3.85 20.94 -14.84
CA GLY A 199 -5.29 20.95 -14.61
C GLY A 199 -5.97 19.58 -14.72
N SER A 200 -5.33 18.60 -15.33
CA SER A 200 -5.82 17.21 -15.40
C SER A 200 -5.47 16.41 -14.13
N LEU A 201 -6.32 15.46 -13.78
CA LEU A 201 -6.09 14.54 -12.66
C LEU A 201 -5.73 13.16 -13.20
N TYR A 202 -4.64 12.60 -12.66
CA TYR A 202 -4.12 11.30 -13.02
C TYR A 202 -4.05 10.39 -11.80
N ILE A 203 -4.28 9.10 -12.02
CA ILE A 203 -4.06 8.05 -11.03
C ILE A 203 -2.88 7.17 -11.46
N ALA A 204 -2.00 6.84 -10.51
CA ALA A 204 -0.97 5.85 -10.72
C ALA A 204 -1.60 4.45 -10.71
N ILE A 205 -1.47 3.71 -11.81
CA ILE A 205 -1.91 2.32 -11.98
C ILE A 205 -0.77 1.33 -11.80
N GLN A 206 0.46 1.82 -11.74
CA GLN A 206 1.66 1.09 -11.38
C GLN A 206 2.60 2.01 -10.58
N ASP A 207 3.47 1.39 -9.76
CA ASP A 207 4.51 2.12 -9.05
C ASP A 207 5.51 2.69 -10.06
N SER A 208 5.87 3.95 -9.87
CA SER A 208 6.77 4.65 -10.77
C SER A 208 7.63 5.68 -10.05
N THR A 209 8.78 5.99 -10.63
CA THR A 209 9.68 7.04 -10.17
C THR A 209 9.92 7.99 -11.32
N ASN A 210 9.60 9.27 -11.15
CA ASN A 210 9.81 10.34 -12.15
C ASN A 210 9.20 10.11 -13.55
N LEU A 211 8.24 9.20 -13.69
CA LEU A 211 7.52 9.03 -14.94
C LEU A 211 6.36 10.02 -15.01
N GLN A 212 6.39 10.91 -16.00
CA GLN A 212 5.40 11.98 -16.12
C GLN A 212 4.03 11.45 -16.52
N PRO A 213 2.95 11.82 -15.83
CA PRO A 213 1.59 11.55 -16.28
C PRO A 213 1.32 12.12 -17.69
N GLY A 214 0.65 11.33 -18.52
CA GLY A 214 0.35 11.69 -19.91
C GLY A 214 1.38 11.20 -20.93
N GLU A 215 2.65 11.04 -20.53
CA GLU A 215 3.67 10.44 -21.39
C GLU A 215 3.80 8.91 -21.20
N TRP A 216 3.45 8.44 -20.02
CA TRP A 216 3.57 7.03 -19.62
C TRP A 216 2.20 6.42 -19.31
N PRO A 217 1.36 6.12 -20.32
CA PRO A 217 -0.01 5.60 -20.10
C PRO A 217 -0.06 4.20 -19.48
N THR A 218 1.06 3.48 -19.46
CA THR A 218 1.16 2.18 -18.76
C THR A 218 1.31 2.35 -17.23
N TYR A 219 1.69 3.54 -16.77
CA TYR A 219 1.87 3.86 -15.35
C TYR A 219 0.79 4.80 -14.83
N TRP A 220 0.20 5.61 -15.70
CA TRP A 220 -0.75 6.63 -15.33
C TRP A 220 -2.01 6.56 -16.18
N GLU A 221 -3.14 6.56 -15.51
CA GLU A 221 -4.45 6.74 -16.14
C GLU A 221 -4.97 8.15 -15.89
N LYS A 222 -5.45 8.82 -16.94
CA LYS A 222 -6.09 10.12 -16.80
C LYS A 222 -7.54 9.94 -16.38
N VAL A 223 -7.88 10.43 -15.19
CA VAL A 223 -9.22 10.32 -14.60
C VAL A 223 -10.10 11.51 -14.95
N ILE A 224 -9.52 12.71 -14.88
CA ILE A 224 -10.22 13.95 -15.22
C ILE A 224 -9.37 14.71 -16.23
N ASP A 225 -9.99 15.04 -17.36
CA ASP A 225 -9.37 15.93 -18.35
C ASP A 225 -9.59 17.38 -17.93
N GLY A 226 -8.52 18.06 -17.62
CA GLY A 226 -8.53 19.45 -17.17
C GLY A 226 -7.65 20.33 -18.05
N ARG A 227 -7.64 21.60 -17.70
CA ARG A 227 -6.87 22.61 -18.42
C ARG A 227 -6.29 23.59 -17.41
N GLN A 228 -5.06 24.03 -17.64
CA GLN A 228 -4.40 25.05 -16.85
C GLN A 228 -4.09 26.28 -17.69
N PHE A 229 -4.59 27.42 -17.29
CA PHE A 229 -4.22 28.69 -17.91
C PHE A 229 -2.86 29.16 -17.38
N ARG A 230 -1.90 29.42 -18.31
CA ARG A 230 -0.50 29.75 -18.00
C ARG A 230 -0.15 31.19 -18.42
N ASP A 231 -1.15 32.04 -18.59
CA ASP A 231 -0.99 33.40 -19.05
C ASP A 231 -0.38 33.52 -20.46
N SER A 232 0.53 34.48 -20.67
CA SER A 232 1.20 34.67 -21.96
C SER A 232 2.32 33.62 -22.12
N TRP A 233 2.43 33.10 -23.34
CA TRP A 233 3.51 32.20 -23.71
C TRP A 233 4.88 32.82 -23.42
N GLN A 234 5.78 32.00 -22.89
CA GLN A 234 7.16 32.32 -22.54
C GLN A 234 8.14 31.37 -23.23
N ASP A 235 9.28 31.90 -23.67
CA ASP A 235 10.38 31.13 -24.19
C ASP A 235 11.10 30.36 -23.07
N GLY A 236 11.68 29.18 -23.34
CA GLY A 236 12.41 28.39 -22.39
C GLY A 236 11.55 27.78 -21.26
N THR A 237 10.23 27.76 -21.44
CA THR A 237 9.26 27.28 -20.43
C THR A 237 8.76 25.90 -20.78
N GLU A 238 8.64 25.02 -19.77
CA GLU A 238 8.00 23.69 -19.92
C GLU A 238 6.48 23.84 -19.97
N TYR A 239 5.90 23.33 -21.05
CA TYR A 239 4.46 23.26 -21.25
C TYR A 239 3.99 21.81 -21.33
N TYR A 240 2.90 21.53 -20.63
CA TYR A 240 2.33 20.20 -20.53
C TYR A 240 1.03 20.09 -21.32
N LEU A 241 0.66 18.86 -21.64
CA LEU A 241 -0.59 18.57 -22.34
C LEU A 241 -1.79 19.19 -21.59
N GLY A 242 -2.55 20.06 -22.26
CA GLY A 242 -3.69 20.76 -21.66
C GLY A 242 -3.40 22.18 -21.17
N ASP A 243 -2.13 22.59 -21.09
CA ASP A 243 -1.78 23.98 -20.79
C ASP A 243 -2.37 24.92 -21.84
N ILE A 244 -2.92 26.05 -21.39
CA ILE A 244 -3.46 27.11 -22.25
C ILE A 244 -2.60 28.34 -22.08
N VAL A 245 -2.11 28.86 -23.18
CA VAL A 245 -1.35 30.12 -23.24
C VAL A 245 -2.02 31.11 -24.16
N THR A 246 -1.71 32.39 -23.99
CA THR A 246 -2.06 33.43 -24.95
C THR A 246 -0.82 33.90 -25.69
N TRP A 247 -0.94 34.12 -27.00
CA TRP A 247 0.07 34.75 -27.82
C TRP A 247 -0.59 35.61 -28.86
N ALA A 248 -0.18 36.89 -28.94
CA ALA A 248 -0.74 37.88 -29.87
C ALA A 248 -2.28 37.93 -29.88
N GLY A 249 -2.91 37.79 -28.69
CA GLY A 249 -4.36 37.86 -28.53
C GLY A 249 -5.10 36.54 -28.83
N THR A 250 -4.45 35.51 -29.35
CA THR A 250 -5.00 34.18 -29.61
C THR A 250 -4.68 33.24 -28.44
N ALA A 251 -5.64 32.40 -28.03
CA ALA A 251 -5.42 31.38 -27.05
C ALA A 251 -5.09 30.04 -27.73
N TYR A 252 -4.04 29.40 -27.26
CA TYR A 252 -3.53 28.12 -27.74
C TYR A 252 -3.55 27.09 -26.63
N ARG A 253 -3.80 25.82 -26.97
CA ARG A 253 -3.69 24.68 -26.06
C ARG A 253 -2.49 23.83 -26.45
N CYS A 254 -1.67 23.52 -25.47
CA CYS A 254 -0.59 22.55 -25.63
C CYS A 254 -1.16 21.14 -25.86
N ILE A 255 -0.71 20.47 -26.93
CA ILE A 255 -1.12 19.11 -27.31
C ILE A 255 -0.01 18.07 -27.11
N LYS A 256 1.21 18.53 -26.79
CA LYS A 256 2.36 17.66 -26.52
C LYS A 256 3.32 18.37 -25.58
N TYR A 257 3.83 17.62 -24.59
CA TYR A 257 4.86 18.13 -23.68
C TYR A 257 6.09 18.60 -24.47
N HIS A 258 6.61 19.76 -24.09
CA HIS A 258 7.85 20.30 -24.64
C HIS A 258 8.39 21.45 -23.79
N THR A 259 9.70 21.70 -23.92
CA THR A 259 10.28 22.96 -23.50
C THR A 259 10.21 23.94 -24.68
N SER A 260 9.58 25.06 -24.50
CA SER A 260 9.34 26.03 -25.58
C SER A 260 10.64 26.67 -26.08
N THR A 261 10.66 26.92 -27.38
CA THR A 261 11.70 27.73 -28.05
C THR A 261 11.08 28.74 -28.98
N ALA A 262 11.60 29.97 -28.97
CA ALA A 262 11.04 31.07 -29.75
C ALA A 262 11.06 30.82 -31.28
N SER A 263 11.94 29.93 -31.74
CA SER A 263 12.11 29.65 -33.18
C SER A 263 11.33 28.44 -33.67
N ALA A 264 11.02 27.43 -32.80
CA ALA A 264 10.47 26.17 -33.24
C ALA A 264 9.11 25.81 -32.60
N SER A 265 8.84 26.26 -31.38
CA SER A 265 7.61 25.91 -30.67
C SER A 265 6.83 27.12 -30.15
N ARG A 266 7.04 28.28 -30.76
CA ARG A 266 6.15 29.43 -30.52
C ARG A 266 4.78 29.11 -31.12
N PRO A 267 3.67 29.35 -30.41
CA PRO A 267 2.35 28.82 -30.79
C PRO A 267 1.88 29.25 -32.21
N ASP A 268 2.14 30.45 -32.61
CA ASP A 268 1.74 30.96 -33.94
C ASP A 268 2.58 30.34 -35.07
N LEU A 269 3.85 30.04 -34.82
CA LEU A 269 4.72 29.39 -35.79
C LEU A 269 4.45 27.87 -35.89
N ASP A 270 4.19 27.22 -34.77
CA ASP A 270 3.91 25.78 -34.71
C ASP A 270 2.61 25.44 -35.46
N VAL A 271 1.52 26.20 -35.23
CA VAL A 271 0.22 25.91 -35.87
C VAL A 271 0.20 26.25 -37.36
N GLU A 272 1.16 27.03 -37.87
CA GLU A 272 1.33 27.32 -39.31
C GLU A 272 2.11 26.21 -40.05
N GLN A 273 2.76 25.30 -39.30
CA GLN A 273 3.44 24.13 -39.89
C GLN A 273 2.43 23.03 -40.25
N PRO A 274 2.65 22.24 -41.31
CA PRO A 274 1.78 21.16 -41.71
C PRO A 274 1.67 20.05 -40.64
N ASP A 275 2.67 19.91 -39.79
CA ASP A 275 2.75 18.95 -38.71
C ASP A 275 2.86 19.70 -37.38
N ASN A 276 1.83 20.50 -37.01
CA ASN A 276 1.83 21.20 -35.73
C ASN A 276 1.99 20.20 -34.56
N ASP A 277 3.18 20.25 -33.95
CA ASP A 277 3.61 19.25 -32.99
C ASP A 277 3.17 19.57 -31.56
N TYR A 278 3.05 20.85 -31.21
CA TYR A 278 2.98 21.27 -29.82
C TYR A 278 1.70 22.01 -29.45
N TRP A 279 1.09 22.77 -30.39
CA TRP A 279 -0.02 23.64 -30.10
C TRP A 279 -1.21 23.47 -31.04
N THR A 280 -2.39 23.71 -30.52
CA THR A 280 -3.62 23.85 -31.30
C THR A 280 -4.30 25.18 -30.95
N VAL A 281 -4.89 25.86 -31.92
CA VAL A 281 -5.68 27.05 -31.67
C VAL A 281 -6.94 26.68 -30.91
N MET A 282 -7.19 27.37 -29.81
CA MET A 282 -8.37 27.18 -28.98
C MET A 282 -9.40 28.29 -29.20
N ILE A 283 -8.96 29.55 -29.18
CA ILE A 283 -9.79 30.74 -29.40
C ILE A 283 -8.98 31.69 -30.23
N LEU A 284 -9.48 31.97 -31.45
CA LEU A 284 -8.91 33.00 -32.27
C LEU A 284 -9.18 34.36 -31.61
N GLY A 285 -8.11 35.07 -31.29
CA GLY A 285 -8.20 36.44 -30.82
C GLY A 285 -8.29 37.41 -31.98
N ASN A 286 -8.92 38.54 -31.78
CA ASN A 286 -8.76 39.66 -32.70
C ASN A 286 -7.29 40.11 -32.59
N ARG A 287 -6.49 39.81 -33.61
CA ARG A 287 -5.26 40.55 -33.86
C ARG A 287 -5.69 41.98 -34.12
N THR A 288 -5.72 42.80 -33.08
CA THR A 288 -5.59 44.23 -33.35
C THR A 288 -4.20 44.36 -33.97
N ASN A 289 -4.15 44.42 -35.30
CA ASN A 289 -2.98 44.96 -35.97
C ASN A 289 -2.66 46.23 -35.19
N LYS A 290 -1.51 46.28 -34.51
CA LYS A 290 -1.04 47.57 -34.02
C LYS A 290 -1.04 48.46 -35.22
N LEU A 291 -1.99 49.38 -35.27
CA LEU A 291 -1.91 50.52 -36.17
C LEU A 291 -0.60 51.22 -35.80
N ALA A 292 0.48 50.80 -36.40
CA ALA A 292 1.81 51.29 -36.08
C ALA A 292 2.01 52.70 -36.63
N VAL A 293 1.12 53.17 -37.51
CA VAL A 293 1.22 54.47 -38.14
C VAL A 293 -0.17 55.04 -38.43
N LYS A 294 -0.32 56.31 -38.23
CA LYS A 294 -1.55 57.14 -38.45
C LYS A 294 -2.04 57.17 -39.92
N GLY A 295 -1.70 56.19 -40.74
CA GLY A 295 -2.11 56.04 -42.15
C GLY A 295 -2.95 54.75 -42.39
N ASP A 296 -2.94 53.78 -41.45
CA ASP A 296 -3.60 52.51 -41.68
C ASP A 296 -5.12 52.57 -41.49
N LEU A 297 -5.65 53.66 -40.95
CA LEU A 297 -7.09 53.88 -40.86
C LEU A 297 -7.74 54.26 -42.23
N LYS A 298 -6.96 54.59 -43.27
CA LYS A 298 -7.52 54.94 -44.57
C LYS A 298 -7.89 53.74 -45.42
N THR A 299 -7.36 52.58 -45.17
CA THR A 299 -7.66 51.36 -45.93
C THR A 299 -8.98 50.68 -45.51
N PHE A 300 -9.57 51.05 -44.36
CA PHE A 300 -10.87 50.51 -43.94
C PHE A 300 -12.08 51.31 -44.47
N GLU A 301 -11.91 52.54 -44.82
CA GLU A 301 -13.01 53.39 -45.39
C GLU A 301 -13.18 53.23 -46.91
N ASP A 302 -12.16 52.73 -47.64
CA ASP A 302 -12.22 52.55 -49.09
C ASP A 302 -12.83 51.27 -49.60
N GLN A 303 -13.21 50.34 -48.71
CA GLN A 303 -13.84 49.09 -49.14
C GLN A 303 -15.38 49.11 -49.14
N ASP A 304 -16.00 50.19 -48.65
CA ASP A 304 -17.46 50.33 -48.58
C ASP A 304 -18.08 51.26 -49.61
N SER A 305 -17.32 51.69 -50.60
CA SER A 305 -17.82 52.63 -51.61
C SER A 305 -17.88 52.10 -53.04
N THR A 306 -18.10 50.74 -53.17
CA THR A 306 -18.47 50.14 -54.46
C THR A 306 -19.66 49.24 -54.31
N ALA A 307 -20.84 49.79 -54.26
CA ALA A 307 -22.10 49.18 -54.72
C ALA A 307 -22.83 50.13 -55.58
#